data_db5a6505ba00612c241f363d7390c0e6
#
_entry.id   db5a6505ba00612c241f363d7390c0e6
#
_cell.length_a   1.000
_cell.length_b   1.000
_cell.length_c   1.000
_cell.angle_alpha   90.00
_cell.angle_beta   90.00
_cell.angle_gamma   90.00
#
_symmetry.space_group_name_H-M   'P 1'
#
loop_
_entity.id
_entity.type
_entity.pdbx_description
1 polymer ?
#
loop_
_entity_poly.entity_id
_entity_poly.type
_entity_poly.pdbx_seq_one_letter_code
_entity_poly.pdbx_strand_id
1 'polypeptide(L)'
;MLNLQRVTMFIAVVDAGSFTQAAAALGQTKAVVSFNVRQLENELGVTLLLRSTRRLRLTDAGVLFYQRGVALLNAAENLRDEVRASHSGLSGELRITTTPEYGAQVIIPALAAFARRHPALRVRHVSSSHHADLISERFDVAIRLGTLADSRYRATRIASFAILPVASPAWLASHPVQTLSDLAQAEWIIHERLPTPLRWQLRTDHQTEVDFAIASAPRFSADSATALMSFALVGCGVALLPAWLVAKKVAQRELVPLLPEYHFPQQGVYALYPDSQHLPTRVRAFIDFLREKVG
;
A
#
# COMPACT_ATOMS: atom_id res chain seq x y z
N MET A 1 -7.48 -31.19 19.19
CA MET A 1 -6.55 -30.07 19.03
C MET A 1 -6.49 -29.72 17.54
N LEU A 2 -6.59 -28.46 17.17
CA LEU A 2 -6.58 -28.02 15.76
C LEU A 2 -5.25 -28.35 15.07
N ASN A 3 -5.32 -29.10 13.95
CA ASN A 3 -4.12 -29.49 13.21
C ASN A 3 -3.74 -28.42 12.18
N LEU A 4 -2.59 -27.73 12.38
CA LEU A 4 -2.13 -26.66 11.49
C LEU A 4 -1.92 -27.11 10.05
N GLN A 5 -1.55 -28.35 9.80
CA GLN A 5 -1.39 -28.89 8.44
C GLN A 5 -2.73 -28.92 7.71
N ARG A 6 -3.83 -29.28 8.40
CA ARG A 6 -5.18 -29.24 7.84
C ARG A 6 -5.65 -27.82 7.54
N VAL A 7 -5.32 -26.87 8.46
CA VAL A 7 -5.57 -25.45 8.24
C VAL A 7 -4.83 -24.97 6.97
N THR A 8 -3.55 -25.32 6.81
CA THR A 8 -2.75 -24.97 5.63
C THR A 8 -3.38 -25.54 4.35
N MET A 9 -3.81 -26.80 4.36
CA MET A 9 -4.43 -27.40 3.18
C MET A 9 -5.78 -26.76 2.81
N PHE A 10 -6.62 -26.44 3.81
CA PHE A 10 -7.85 -25.70 3.58
C PHE A 10 -7.60 -24.32 2.95
N ILE A 11 -6.68 -23.56 3.52
CA ILE A 11 -6.33 -22.22 3.00
C ILE A 11 -5.78 -22.33 1.57
N ALA A 12 -4.89 -23.28 1.29
CA ALA A 12 -4.38 -23.50 -0.06
C ALA A 12 -5.48 -23.83 -1.07
N VAL A 13 -6.52 -24.57 -0.66
CA VAL A 13 -7.69 -24.89 -1.52
C VAL A 13 -8.50 -23.64 -1.83
N VAL A 14 -8.67 -22.74 -0.85
CA VAL A 14 -9.39 -21.47 -1.03
C VAL A 14 -8.61 -20.54 -1.96
N ASP A 15 -7.31 -20.38 -1.71
CA ASP A 15 -6.43 -19.51 -2.50
C ASP A 15 -6.33 -19.94 -3.97
N ALA A 16 -6.22 -21.26 -4.19
CA ALA A 16 -6.13 -21.83 -5.53
C ALA A 16 -7.50 -21.96 -6.24
N GLY A 17 -8.62 -21.83 -5.52
CA GLY A 17 -9.96 -22.07 -6.05
C GLY A 17 -10.20 -23.50 -6.51
N SER A 18 -9.26 -24.43 -6.27
CA SER A 18 -9.29 -25.81 -6.77
C SER A 18 -8.45 -26.76 -5.90
N PHE A 19 -9.02 -27.91 -5.56
CA PHE A 19 -8.30 -28.98 -4.86
C PHE A 19 -7.09 -29.51 -5.65
N THR A 20 -7.18 -29.53 -6.97
CA THR A 20 -6.09 -30.02 -7.83
C THR A 20 -4.92 -29.03 -7.86
N GLN A 21 -5.22 -27.75 -8.00
CA GLN A 21 -4.18 -26.70 -7.99
C GLN A 21 -3.53 -26.57 -6.60
N ALA A 22 -4.34 -26.64 -5.54
CA ALA A 22 -3.83 -26.64 -4.16
C ALA A 22 -2.91 -27.83 -3.90
N ALA A 23 -3.27 -29.01 -4.37
CA ALA A 23 -2.46 -30.21 -4.23
C ALA A 23 -1.11 -30.06 -4.94
N ALA A 24 -1.11 -29.54 -6.17
CA ALA A 24 0.11 -29.26 -6.92
C ALA A 24 1.01 -28.23 -6.20
N ALA A 25 0.43 -27.15 -5.68
CA ALA A 25 1.16 -26.12 -4.94
C ALA A 25 1.78 -26.64 -3.62
N LEU A 26 1.15 -27.63 -2.99
CA LEU A 26 1.61 -28.24 -1.74
C LEU A 26 2.51 -29.47 -1.95
N GLY A 27 2.75 -29.91 -3.18
CA GLY A 27 3.47 -31.15 -3.47
C GLY A 27 2.75 -32.39 -2.94
N GLN A 28 1.40 -32.39 -2.90
CA GLN A 28 0.56 -33.43 -2.36
C GLN A 28 -0.38 -33.98 -3.44
N THR A 29 -1.05 -35.12 -3.16
CA THR A 29 -2.13 -35.63 -4.03
C THR A 29 -3.44 -34.94 -3.68
N LYS A 30 -4.34 -34.80 -4.68
CA LYS A 30 -5.70 -34.30 -4.49
C LYS A 30 -6.47 -35.09 -3.41
N ALA A 31 -6.26 -36.41 -3.34
CA ALA A 31 -6.90 -37.27 -2.34
C ALA A 31 -6.48 -36.87 -0.91
N VAL A 32 -5.18 -36.64 -0.67
CA VAL A 32 -4.64 -36.24 0.62
C VAL A 32 -5.21 -34.87 1.03
N VAL A 33 -5.21 -33.88 0.13
CA VAL A 33 -5.75 -32.54 0.43
C VAL A 33 -7.26 -32.63 0.72
N SER A 34 -8.02 -33.36 -0.10
CA SER A 34 -9.47 -33.54 0.10
C SER A 34 -9.79 -34.26 1.41
N PHE A 35 -9.03 -35.28 1.78
CA PHE A 35 -9.17 -35.98 3.04
C PHE A 35 -8.93 -35.07 4.24
N ASN A 36 -7.83 -34.33 4.24
CA ASN A 36 -7.49 -33.44 5.34
C ASN A 36 -8.49 -32.27 5.53
N VAL A 37 -9.02 -31.73 4.44
CA VAL A 37 -10.07 -30.70 4.53
C VAL A 37 -11.35 -31.28 5.12
N ARG A 38 -11.76 -32.52 4.73
CA ARG A 38 -12.90 -33.17 5.36
C ARG A 38 -12.69 -33.46 6.83
N GLN A 39 -11.49 -33.91 7.21
CA GLN A 39 -11.14 -34.10 8.63
C GLN A 39 -11.20 -32.81 9.43
N LEU A 40 -10.82 -31.69 8.83
CA LEU A 40 -10.95 -30.38 9.45
C LEU A 40 -12.43 -30.01 9.66
N GLU A 41 -13.27 -30.19 8.63
CA GLU A 41 -14.72 -29.95 8.73
C GLU A 41 -15.36 -30.83 9.82
N ASN A 42 -14.97 -32.11 9.90
CA ASN A 42 -15.43 -33.03 10.92
C ASN A 42 -14.99 -32.64 12.34
N GLU A 43 -13.72 -32.20 12.52
CA GLU A 43 -13.21 -31.71 13.80
C GLU A 43 -13.95 -30.45 14.30
N LEU A 44 -14.34 -29.59 13.37
CA LEU A 44 -15.07 -28.36 13.67
C LEU A 44 -16.59 -28.57 13.79
N GLY A 45 -17.11 -29.69 13.31
CA GLY A 45 -18.54 -29.99 13.26
C GLY A 45 -19.32 -29.10 12.28
N VAL A 46 -18.62 -28.45 11.33
CA VAL A 46 -19.24 -27.54 10.36
C VAL A 46 -18.65 -27.70 8.96
N THR A 47 -19.48 -27.45 7.95
CA THR A 47 -19.01 -27.41 6.56
C THR A 47 -18.39 -26.07 6.26
N LEU A 48 -17.15 -26.05 5.78
CA LEU A 48 -16.43 -24.85 5.38
C LEU A 48 -16.54 -24.57 3.88
N LEU A 49 -16.65 -25.62 3.04
CA LEU A 49 -16.66 -25.55 1.59
C LEU A 49 -17.92 -26.13 1.00
N LEU A 50 -18.65 -25.36 0.21
CA LEU A 50 -19.72 -25.84 -0.66
C LEU A 50 -19.11 -26.36 -1.96
N ARG A 51 -19.29 -27.67 -2.21
CA ARG A 51 -18.77 -28.33 -3.41
C ARG A 51 -19.87 -28.40 -4.45
N SER A 52 -19.78 -27.64 -5.52
CA SER A 52 -20.54 -27.88 -6.74
C SER A 52 -19.60 -28.42 -7.82
N THR A 53 -20.14 -29.09 -8.82
CA THR A 53 -19.35 -29.61 -9.95
C THR A 53 -18.67 -28.52 -10.77
N ARG A 54 -19.07 -27.26 -10.60
CA ARG A 54 -18.56 -26.12 -11.40
C ARG A 54 -17.80 -25.06 -10.60
N ARG A 55 -18.02 -24.93 -9.27
CA ARG A 55 -17.36 -23.89 -8.46
C ARG A 55 -17.19 -24.32 -7.00
N LEU A 56 -16.06 -23.95 -6.44
CA LEU A 56 -15.79 -23.98 -5.01
C LEU A 56 -16.29 -22.67 -4.38
N ARG A 57 -17.10 -22.76 -3.32
CA ARG A 57 -17.56 -21.60 -2.54
C ARG A 57 -17.35 -21.83 -1.06
N LEU A 58 -17.02 -20.76 -0.35
CA LEU A 58 -16.99 -20.79 1.11
C LEU A 58 -18.41 -20.67 1.68
N THR A 59 -18.66 -21.34 2.81
CA THR A 59 -19.76 -21.03 3.71
C THR A 59 -19.40 -19.81 4.56
N ASP A 60 -20.34 -19.23 5.32
CA ASP A 60 -20.03 -18.15 6.29
C ASP A 60 -19.00 -18.62 7.34
N ALA A 61 -19.13 -19.87 7.82
CA ALA A 61 -18.14 -20.50 8.69
C ALA A 61 -16.78 -20.65 7.96
N GLY A 62 -16.80 -20.98 6.66
CA GLY A 62 -15.61 -21.07 5.83
C GLY A 62 -14.90 -19.72 5.66
N VAL A 63 -15.64 -18.62 5.44
CA VAL A 63 -15.07 -17.26 5.37
C VAL A 63 -14.42 -16.88 6.69
N LEU A 64 -15.12 -17.07 7.81
CA LEU A 64 -14.57 -16.79 9.14
C LEU A 64 -13.32 -17.64 9.41
N PHE A 65 -13.39 -18.94 9.13
CA PHE A 65 -12.28 -19.85 9.36
C PHE A 65 -11.09 -19.53 8.47
N TYR A 66 -11.31 -19.15 7.21
CA TYR A 66 -10.23 -18.70 6.30
C TYR A 66 -9.49 -17.50 6.89
N GLN A 67 -10.21 -16.44 7.26
CA GLN A 67 -9.61 -15.21 7.80
C GLN A 67 -8.81 -15.49 9.07
N ARG A 68 -9.38 -16.24 10.02
CA ARG A 68 -8.72 -16.57 11.29
C ARG A 68 -7.60 -17.59 11.13
N GLY A 69 -7.77 -18.55 10.21
CA GLY A 69 -6.77 -19.55 9.88
C GLY A 69 -5.51 -18.95 9.25
N VAL A 70 -5.66 -17.98 8.33
CA VAL A 70 -4.52 -17.23 7.78
C VAL A 70 -3.77 -16.50 8.87
N ALA A 71 -4.47 -15.82 9.78
CA ALA A 71 -3.84 -15.12 10.91
C ALA A 71 -3.09 -16.10 11.85
N LEU A 72 -3.68 -17.27 12.11
CA LEU A 72 -3.05 -18.31 12.94
C LEU A 72 -1.76 -18.86 12.30
N LEU A 73 -1.78 -19.17 11.01
CA LEU A 73 -0.59 -19.66 10.31
C LEU A 73 0.52 -18.59 10.28
N ASN A 74 0.17 -17.33 10.06
CA ASN A 74 1.13 -16.23 10.12
C ASN A 74 1.72 -16.09 11.52
N ALA A 75 0.93 -16.23 12.58
CA ALA A 75 1.42 -16.20 13.96
C ALA A 75 2.37 -17.36 14.26
N ALA A 76 2.07 -18.56 13.77
CA ALA A 76 2.96 -19.73 13.94
C ALA A 76 4.29 -19.57 13.18
N GLU A 77 4.26 -19.02 11.97
CA GLU A 77 5.48 -18.68 11.21
C GLU A 77 6.30 -17.59 11.92
N ASN A 78 5.65 -16.55 12.42
CA ASN A 78 6.31 -15.47 13.16
C ASN A 78 7.01 -15.99 14.42
N LEU A 79 6.34 -16.84 15.21
CA LEU A 79 6.94 -17.46 16.39
C LEU A 79 8.20 -18.24 16.03
N ARG A 80 8.15 -19.04 14.95
CA ARG A 80 9.31 -19.78 14.47
C ARG A 80 10.46 -18.86 14.07
N ASP A 81 10.14 -17.75 13.38
CA ASP A 81 11.12 -16.77 12.91
C ASP A 81 11.72 -15.97 14.08
N GLU A 82 10.92 -15.61 15.10
CA GLU A 82 11.39 -14.96 16.32
C GLU A 82 12.38 -15.84 17.10
N VAL A 83 12.06 -17.12 17.28
CA VAL A 83 12.98 -18.08 17.93
C VAL A 83 14.28 -18.22 17.15
N ARG A 84 14.23 -18.23 15.83
CA ARG A 84 15.43 -18.27 14.97
C ARG A 84 16.21 -16.95 15.00
N ALA A 85 15.54 -15.82 14.98
CA ALA A 85 16.16 -14.50 14.97
C ALA A 85 16.98 -14.23 16.25
N SER A 86 16.59 -14.82 17.37
CA SER A 86 17.36 -14.72 18.63
C SER A 86 18.76 -15.32 18.53
N HIS A 87 19.03 -16.18 17.51
CA HIS A 87 20.30 -16.86 17.32
C HIS A 87 21.05 -16.47 16.03
N SER A 88 20.37 -15.97 15.00
CA SER A 88 20.95 -15.79 13.66
C SER A 88 20.61 -14.45 12.96
N GLY A 89 20.03 -13.48 13.68
CA GLY A 89 19.57 -12.22 13.09
C GLY A 89 18.20 -12.35 12.37
N LEU A 90 17.78 -11.28 11.71
CA LEU A 90 16.48 -11.26 11.01
C LEU A 90 16.46 -12.26 9.86
N SER A 91 15.44 -13.13 9.86
CA SER A 91 15.25 -14.18 8.86
C SER A 91 13.77 -14.29 8.46
N GLY A 92 13.45 -15.22 7.56
CA GLY A 92 12.09 -15.44 7.06
C GLY A 92 11.75 -14.57 5.85
N GLU A 93 10.47 -14.29 5.63
CA GLU A 93 9.99 -13.49 4.50
C GLU A 93 9.27 -12.23 4.99
N LEU A 94 9.70 -11.06 4.52
CA LEU A 94 9.01 -9.77 4.69
C LEU A 94 8.12 -9.52 3.47
N ARG A 95 6.81 -9.53 3.68
CA ARG A 95 5.79 -9.30 2.63
C ARG A 95 5.26 -7.89 2.75
N ILE A 96 5.56 -7.06 1.75
CA ILE A 96 5.22 -5.65 1.75
C ILE A 96 4.41 -5.24 0.53
N THR A 97 3.43 -4.38 0.71
CA THR A 97 2.74 -3.69 -0.39
C THR A 97 2.89 -2.18 -0.28
N THR A 98 3.02 -1.51 -1.41
CA THR A 98 3.19 -0.05 -1.49
C THR A 98 2.37 0.53 -2.64
N THR A 99 2.18 1.86 -2.64
CA THR A 99 1.76 2.53 -3.87
C THR A 99 2.84 2.41 -4.94
N PRO A 100 2.49 2.34 -6.24
CA PRO A 100 3.47 2.10 -7.31
C PRO A 100 4.62 3.09 -7.33
N GLU A 101 4.34 4.37 -7.34
CA GLU A 101 5.33 5.43 -7.53
C GLU A 101 6.28 5.54 -6.32
N TYR A 102 5.72 5.65 -5.12
CA TYR A 102 6.50 5.74 -3.88
C TYR A 102 7.26 4.45 -3.61
N GLY A 103 6.62 3.31 -3.94
CA GLY A 103 7.26 2.00 -3.91
C GLY A 103 8.52 1.95 -4.73
N ALA A 104 8.42 2.35 -6.01
CA ALA A 104 9.55 2.30 -6.94
C ALA A 104 10.69 3.27 -6.58
N GLN A 105 10.34 4.52 -6.22
CA GLN A 105 11.36 5.56 -6.03
C GLN A 105 11.97 5.58 -4.62
N VAL A 106 11.23 5.19 -3.59
CA VAL A 106 11.66 5.33 -2.19
C VAL A 106 11.77 4.00 -1.48
N ILE A 107 10.73 3.15 -1.56
CA ILE A 107 10.69 1.95 -0.73
C ILE A 107 11.57 0.84 -1.27
N ILE A 108 11.62 0.59 -2.58
CA ILE A 108 12.47 -0.47 -3.16
C ILE A 108 13.96 -0.21 -2.89
N PRO A 109 14.52 1.00 -3.06
CA PRO A 109 15.89 1.29 -2.65
C PRO A 109 16.15 1.06 -1.17
N ALA A 110 15.21 1.43 -0.30
CA ALA A 110 15.30 1.18 1.14
C ALA A 110 15.23 -0.33 1.46
N LEU A 111 14.31 -1.08 0.84
CA LEU A 111 14.22 -2.54 0.97
C LEU A 111 15.51 -3.24 0.54
N ALA A 112 16.10 -2.81 -0.57
CA ALA A 112 17.37 -3.36 -1.05
C ALA A 112 18.52 -3.09 -0.06
N ALA A 113 18.55 -1.90 0.54
CA ALA A 113 19.54 -1.57 1.57
C ALA A 113 19.31 -2.36 2.88
N PHE A 114 18.05 -2.55 3.27
CA PHE A 114 17.67 -3.34 4.43
C PHE A 114 18.02 -4.82 4.24
N ALA A 115 17.67 -5.41 3.10
CA ALA A 115 17.97 -6.80 2.77
C ALA A 115 19.48 -7.10 2.74
N ARG A 116 20.31 -6.15 2.27
CA ARG A 116 21.79 -6.30 2.34
C ARG A 116 22.33 -6.40 3.79
N ARG A 117 21.66 -5.76 4.76
CA ARG A 117 22.03 -5.88 6.19
C ARG A 117 21.55 -7.18 6.83
N HIS A 118 20.58 -7.86 6.18
CA HIS A 118 19.93 -9.06 6.70
C HIS A 118 19.85 -10.15 5.62
N PRO A 119 20.99 -10.83 5.31
CA PRO A 119 21.08 -11.78 4.18
C PRO A 119 20.13 -12.98 4.27
N ALA A 120 19.70 -13.36 5.48
CA ALA A 120 18.75 -14.45 5.71
C ALA A 120 17.29 -14.04 5.51
N LEU A 121 17.01 -12.73 5.26
CA LEU A 121 15.67 -12.21 5.03
C LEU A 121 15.34 -12.25 3.54
N ARG A 122 14.21 -12.86 3.21
CA ARG A 122 13.58 -12.76 1.87
C ARG A 122 12.60 -11.62 1.86
N VAL A 123 12.51 -10.90 0.76
CA VAL A 123 11.57 -9.79 0.58
C VAL A 123 10.64 -10.09 -0.57
N ARG A 124 9.33 -9.97 -0.33
CA ARG A 124 8.29 -10.01 -1.35
C ARG A 124 7.58 -8.66 -1.39
N HIS A 125 7.72 -7.94 -2.50
CA HIS A 125 7.10 -6.64 -2.72
C HIS A 125 6.01 -6.71 -3.77
N VAL A 126 4.86 -6.07 -3.48
CA VAL A 126 3.74 -5.92 -4.42
C VAL A 126 3.37 -4.46 -4.51
N SER A 127 3.35 -3.93 -5.74
CA SER A 127 2.86 -2.57 -6.01
C SER A 127 1.36 -2.59 -6.27
N SER A 128 0.60 -1.85 -5.47
CA SER A 128 -0.85 -1.71 -5.66
C SER A 128 -1.33 -0.38 -5.11
N SER A 129 -2.11 0.34 -5.92
CA SER A 129 -2.82 1.54 -5.50
C SER A 129 -4.16 1.25 -4.81
N HIS A 130 -4.63 -0.01 -4.84
CA HIS A 130 -5.83 -0.43 -4.13
C HIS A 130 -5.54 -0.66 -2.64
N HIS A 131 -6.57 -0.48 -1.82
CA HIS A 131 -6.49 -0.87 -0.41
C HIS A 131 -6.48 -2.40 -0.32
N ALA A 132 -5.27 -2.95 -0.18
CA ALA A 132 -5.10 -4.39 0.02
C ALA A 132 -5.69 -4.81 1.38
N ASP A 133 -6.41 -5.90 1.43
CA ASP A 133 -6.70 -6.56 2.70
C ASP A 133 -5.44 -7.30 3.16
N LEU A 134 -4.70 -6.67 4.09
CA LEU A 134 -3.41 -7.18 4.55
C LEU A 134 -3.48 -8.59 5.13
N ILE A 135 -4.63 -8.95 5.69
CA ILE A 135 -4.82 -10.28 6.30
C ILE A 135 -5.06 -11.31 5.21
N SER A 136 -6.04 -11.09 4.33
CA SER A 136 -6.38 -12.05 3.28
C SER A 136 -5.29 -12.18 2.22
N GLU A 137 -4.58 -11.09 1.90
CA GLU A 137 -3.47 -11.07 0.94
C GLU A 137 -2.11 -11.39 1.59
N ARG A 138 -2.09 -11.66 2.90
CA ARG A 138 -0.89 -12.07 3.68
C ARG A 138 0.26 -11.08 3.61
N PHE A 139 -0.03 -9.78 3.64
CA PHE A 139 1.02 -8.77 3.80
C PHE A 139 1.35 -8.55 5.28
N ASP A 140 2.64 -8.45 5.57
CA ASP A 140 3.13 -8.09 6.91
C ASP A 140 2.96 -6.58 7.16
N VAL A 141 3.18 -5.76 6.11
CA VAL A 141 3.08 -4.30 6.18
C VAL A 141 2.68 -3.70 4.84
N ALA A 142 1.87 -2.65 4.88
CA ALA A 142 1.59 -1.79 3.71
C ALA A 142 2.13 -0.38 3.96
N ILE A 143 2.83 0.19 3.00
CA ILE A 143 3.17 1.62 3.02
C ILE A 143 2.14 2.38 2.20
N ARG A 144 1.48 3.33 2.85
CA ARG A 144 0.40 4.13 2.26
C ARG A 144 0.65 5.62 2.47
N LEU A 145 0.15 6.42 1.53
CA LEU A 145 0.34 7.88 1.48
C LEU A 145 -0.99 8.60 1.73
N GLY A 146 -0.91 9.82 2.22
CA GLY A 146 -2.05 10.71 2.36
C GLY A 146 -2.75 10.60 3.71
N THR A 147 -4.06 10.79 3.72
CA THR A 147 -4.91 10.66 4.90
C THR A 147 -5.44 9.23 4.99
N LEU A 148 -5.32 8.62 6.15
CA LEU A 148 -5.83 7.27 6.38
C LEU A 148 -7.32 7.34 6.71
N ALA A 149 -8.10 6.48 6.05
CA ALA A 149 -9.46 6.19 6.50
C ALA A 149 -9.43 5.27 7.73
N ASP A 150 -10.47 5.32 8.53
CA ASP A 150 -10.63 4.40 9.66
C ASP A 150 -10.54 2.95 9.19
N SER A 151 -9.67 2.18 9.82
CA SER A 151 -9.42 0.79 9.47
C SER A 151 -9.10 -0.05 10.71
N ARG A 152 -9.27 -1.36 10.58
CA ARG A 152 -8.89 -2.35 11.60
C ARG A 152 -7.37 -2.59 11.70
N TYR A 153 -6.57 -1.83 10.97
CA TYR A 153 -5.12 -1.94 10.97
C TYR A 153 -4.49 -0.90 11.90
N ARG A 154 -3.37 -1.26 12.51
CA ARG A 154 -2.55 -0.25 13.18
C ARG A 154 -1.80 0.56 12.14
N ALA A 155 -1.73 1.86 12.40
CA ALA A 155 -1.02 2.81 11.56
C ALA A 155 0.11 3.48 12.35
N THR A 156 1.28 3.53 11.74
CA THR A 156 2.43 4.25 12.29
C THR A 156 2.93 5.24 11.24
N ARG A 157 2.98 6.52 11.57
CA ARG A 157 3.54 7.53 10.69
C ARG A 157 5.06 7.35 10.59
N ILE A 158 5.56 7.25 9.36
CA ILE A 158 7.00 7.11 9.06
C ILE A 158 7.59 8.47 8.74
N ALA A 159 6.95 9.22 7.84
CA ALA A 159 7.41 10.50 7.31
C ALA A 159 6.25 11.38 6.87
N SER A 160 6.56 12.54 6.34
CA SER A 160 5.62 13.38 5.58
C SER A 160 6.34 14.00 4.39
N PHE A 161 5.55 14.44 3.41
CA PHE A 161 6.06 15.13 2.23
C PHE A 161 5.14 16.27 1.82
N ALA A 162 5.73 17.29 1.20
CA ALA A 162 4.99 18.38 0.59
C ALA A 162 4.37 17.96 -0.72
N ILE A 163 3.23 18.55 -1.05
CA ILE A 163 2.62 18.50 -2.39
C ILE A 163 2.69 19.89 -3.00
N LEU A 164 3.04 19.97 -4.28
CA LEU A 164 3.31 21.21 -4.98
C LEU A 164 2.40 21.34 -6.21
N PRO A 165 1.76 22.49 -6.45
CA PRO A 165 1.16 22.78 -7.72
C PRO A 165 2.28 23.03 -8.75
N VAL A 166 2.25 22.28 -9.85
CA VAL A 166 3.27 22.37 -10.90
C VAL A 166 2.63 22.42 -12.27
N ALA A 167 3.30 23.12 -13.21
CA ALA A 167 2.94 23.13 -14.62
C ALA A 167 4.19 23.13 -15.50
N SER A 168 4.06 22.80 -16.78
CA SER A 168 5.17 22.91 -17.74
C SER A 168 5.44 24.37 -18.13
N PRO A 169 6.71 24.74 -18.44
CA PRO A 169 7.05 26.08 -18.94
C PRO A 169 6.27 26.46 -20.20
N ALA A 170 6.01 25.49 -21.08
CA ALA A 170 5.28 25.72 -22.31
C ALA A 170 3.82 26.14 -22.05
N TRP A 171 3.15 25.54 -21.08
CA TRP A 171 1.79 25.94 -20.68
C TRP A 171 1.79 27.32 -20.03
N LEU A 172 2.76 27.58 -19.12
CA LEU A 172 2.89 28.86 -18.42
C LEU A 172 3.18 30.06 -19.34
N ALA A 173 3.78 29.83 -20.49
CA ALA A 173 4.06 30.88 -21.45
C ALA A 173 2.77 31.53 -22.01
N SER A 174 1.68 30.78 -22.08
CA SER A 174 0.36 31.27 -22.51
C SER A 174 -0.64 31.45 -21.37
N HIS A 175 -0.35 30.92 -20.19
CA HIS A 175 -1.21 30.96 -19.00
C HIS A 175 -0.39 31.35 -17.76
N PRO A 176 0.03 32.63 -17.63
CA PRO A 176 0.84 33.07 -16.51
C PRO A 176 0.04 32.95 -15.19
N VAL A 177 0.68 32.38 -14.16
CA VAL A 177 0.11 32.24 -12.81
C VAL A 177 1.01 33.02 -11.84
N GLN A 178 0.51 34.16 -11.38
CA GLN A 178 1.21 35.08 -10.48
C GLN A 178 0.50 35.26 -9.13
N THR A 179 -0.77 34.93 -9.06
CA THR A 179 -1.61 35.09 -7.86
C THR A 179 -2.42 33.85 -7.57
N LEU A 180 -2.93 33.72 -6.33
CA LEU A 180 -3.89 32.65 -5.99
C LEU A 180 -5.15 32.67 -6.85
N SER A 181 -5.59 33.86 -7.29
CA SER A 181 -6.74 33.98 -8.20
C SER A 181 -6.43 33.36 -9.55
N ASP A 182 -5.24 33.59 -10.11
CA ASP A 182 -4.80 32.96 -11.36
C ASP A 182 -4.73 31.45 -11.20
N LEU A 183 -4.17 30.96 -10.09
CA LEU A 183 -4.07 29.55 -9.77
C LEU A 183 -5.47 28.91 -9.63
N ALA A 184 -6.44 29.60 -9.02
CA ALA A 184 -7.81 29.12 -8.87
C ALA A 184 -8.55 28.97 -10.21
N GLN A 185 -8.25 29.85 -11.17
CA GLN A 185 -8.87 29.86 -12.51
C GLN A 185 -8.10 28.98 -13.51
N ALA A 186 -6.92 28.49 -13.17
CA ALA A 186 -6.10 27.66 -14.04
C ALA A 186 -6.82 26.38 -14.46
N GLU A 187 -6.39 25.78 -15.55
CA GLU A 187 -6.82 24.43 -15.95
C GLU A 187 -6.15 23.40 -15.04
N TRP A 188 -6.92 22.71 -14.19
CA TRP A 188 -6.41 21.73 -13.26
C TRP A 188 -6.54 20.31 -13.78
N ILE A 189 -5.52 19.49 -13.46
CA ILE A 189 -5.49 18.05 -13.66
C ILE A 189 -5.69 17.41 -12.28
N ILE A 190 -6.81 16.70 -12.07
CA ILE A 190 -7.31 16.31 -10.75
C ILE A 190 -7.00 14.83 -10.45
N HIS A 191 -6.57 14.56 -9.22
CA HIS A 191 -6.41 13.21 -8.72
C HIS A 191 -7.76 12.65 -8.20
N GLU A 192 -8.31 11.65 -8.90
CA GLU A 192 -9.67 11.10 -8.64
C GLU A 192 -9.85 10.49 -7.25
N ARG A 193 -8.76 10.06 -6.60
CA ARG A 193 -8.83 9.40 -5.28
C ARG A 193 -8.82 10.35 -4.10
N LEU A 194 -8.64 11.63 -4.32
CA LEU A 194 -8.71 12.62 -3.26
C LEU A 194 -10.18 12.88 -2.90
N PRO A 195 -10.58 12.89 -1.62
CA PRO A 195 -11.96 13.09 -1.22
C PRO A 195 -12.47 14.51 -1.55
N THR A 196 -11.60 15.50 -1.49
CA THR A 196 -11.92 16.92 -1.76
C THR A 196 -10.87 17.55 -2.67
N PRO A 197 -10.72 17.11 -3.94
CA PRO A 197 -9.61 17.54 -4.79
C PRO A 197 -9.68 19.03 -5.20
N LEU A 198 -10.83 19.66 -5.05
CA LEU A 198 -11.07 21.04 -5.49
C LEU A 198 -10.97 22.08 -4.35
N ARG A 199 -10.82 21.65 -3.10
CA ARG A 199 -10.76 22.57 -1.94
C ARG A 199 -9.60 22.22 -1.03
N TRP A 200 -8.87 23.26 -0.64
CA TRP A 200 -7.67 23.13 0.16
C TRP A 200 -7.56 24.27 1.18
N GLN A 201 -6.98 23.99 2.31
CA GLN A 201 -6.57 24.99 3.28
C GLN A 201 -5.05 25.13 3.17
N LEU A 202 -4.61 26.25 2.65
CA LEU A 202 -3.19 26.56 2.44
C LEU A 202 -2.63 27.27 3.66
N ARG A 203 -1.30 27.25 3.81
CA ARG A 203 -0.59 28.10 4.74
C ARG A 203 0.40 28.98 4.00
N THR A 204 0.50 30.25 4.40
CA THR A 204 1.55 31.14 3.91
C THR A 204 2.85 30.96 4.71
N ASP A 205 3.96 31.54 4.25
CA ASP A 205 5.22 31.59 4.99
C ASP A 205 5.06 32.22 6.39
N HIS A 206 4.08 33.13 6.54
CA HIS A 206 3.72 33.75 7.83
C HIS A 206 2.75 32.92 8.67
N GLN A 207 2.53 31.64 8.34
CA GLN A 207 1.63 30.70 9.02
C GLN A 207 0.15 31.13 9.01
N THR A 208 -0.25 32.03 8.11
CA THR A 208 -1.64 32.42 7.92
C THR A 208 -2.35 31.35 7.10
N GLU A 209 -3.52 30.93 7.55
CA GLU A 209 -4.36 29.98 6.82
C GLU A 209 -5.19 30.72 5.76
N VAL A 210 -5.25 30.15 4.56
CA VAL A 210 -5.97 30.69 3.41
C VAL A 210 -6.79 29.57 2.78
N ASP A 211 -8.10 29.78 2.67
CA ASP A 211 -8.98 28.87 1.93
C ASP A 211 -8.73 29.02 0.44
N PHE A 212 -8.49 27.90 -0.23
CA PHE A 212 -8.28 27.85 -1.67
C PHE A 212 -9.26 26.89 -2.33
N ALA A 213 -9.90 27.35 -3.38
CA ALA A 213 -10.81 26.54 -4.16
C ALA A 213 -10.47 26.66 -5.66
N ILE A 214 -10.39 25.54 -6.34
CA ILE A 214 -10.29 25.46 -7.80
C ILE A 214 -11.64 25.86 -8.37
N ALA A 215 -11.68 26.92 -9.18
CA ALA A 215 -12.90 27.49 -9.72
C ALA A 215 -13.24 26.91 -11.11
N SER A 216 -12.24 26.46 -11.86
CA SER A 216 -12.43 25.85 -13.18
C SER A 216 -12.93 24.42 -13.09
N ALA A 217 -13.75 23.99 -14.03
CA ALA A 217 -14.13 22.59 -14.18
C ALA A 217 -12.93 21.78 -14.73
N PRO A 218 -12.44 20.75 -14.04
CA PRO A 218 -11.29 19.96 -14.51
C PRO A 218 -11.61 19.24 -15.82
N ARG A 219 -10.73 19.38 -16.83
CA ARG A 219 -10.83 18.62 -18.09
C ARG A 219 -10.15 17.26 -18.01
N PHE A 220 -9.16 17.13 -17.15
CA PHE A 220 -8.35 15.93 -17.01
C PHE A 220 -8.38 15.44 -15.57
N SER A 221 -8.52 14.14 -15.42
CA SER A 221 -8.39 13.46 -14.14
C SER A 221 -7.66 12.13 -14.32
N ALA A 222 -7.00 11.67 -13.26
CA ALA A 222 -6.38 10.36 -13.24
C ALA A 222 -6.27 9.85 -11.79
N ASP A 223 -6.08 8.54 -11.65
CA ASP A 223 -5.95 7.86 -10.36
C ASP A 223 -4.48 7.60 -9.94
N SER A 224 -3.53 8.12 -10.70
CA SER A 224 -2.08 7.93 -10.54
C SER A 224 -1.34 9.26 -10.64
N ALA A 225 -0.46 9.53 -9.65
CA ALA A 225 0.36 10.73 -9.65
C ALA A 225 1.32 10.81 -10.85
N THR A 226 1.79 9.66 -11.37
CA THR A 226 2.59 9.60 -12.59
C THR A 226 1.79 10.02 -13.83
N ALA A 227 0.54 9.62 -13.94
CA ALA A 227 -0.33 10.05 -15.03
C ALA A 227 -0.60 11.56 -14.96
N LEU A 228 -0.89 12.11 -13.77
CA LEU A 228 -1.03 13.55 -13.56
C LEU A 228 0.23 14.31 -13.96
N MET A 229 1.41 13.81 -13.57
CA MET A 229 2.70 14.40 -13.96
C MET A 229 2.89 14.39 -15.49
N SER A 230 2.50 13.29 -16.15
CA SER A 230 2.59 13.19 -17.61
C SER A 230 1.71 14.22 -18.31
N PHE A 231 0.45 14.41 -17.86
CA PHE A 231 -0.42 15.45 -18.36
C PHE A 231 0.16 16.87 -18.17
N ALA A 232 0.73 17.15 -16.99
CA ALA A 232 1.35 18.44 -16.71
C ALA A 232 2.55 18.70 -17.64
N LEU A 233 3.40 17.67 -17.87
CA LEU A 233 4.57 17.76 -18.75
C LEU A 233 4.20 18.07 -20.20
N VAL A 234 3.10 17.52 -20.71
CA VAL A 234 2.64 17.80 -22.08
C VAL A 234 1.76 19.07 -22.19
N GLY A 235 1.66 19.85 -21.09
CA GLY A 235 1.00 21.15 -21.13
C GLY A 235 -0.52 21.12 -21.00
N CYS A 236 -1.09 20.12 -20.33
CA CYS A 236 -2.53 20.04 -20.10
C CYS A 236 -3.04 20.89 -18.91
N GLY A 237 -2.14 21.61 -18.20
CA GLY A 237 -2.53 22.44 -17.08
C GLY A 237 -1.68 22.24 -15.82
N VAL A 238 -2.26 22.60 -14.68
CA VAL A 238 -1.65 22.50 -13.34
C VAL A 238 -2.00 21.18 -12.69
N ALA A 239 -1.00 20.49 -12.14
CA ALA A 239 -1.20 19.29 -11.32
C ALA A 239 -0.64 19.50 -9.91
N LEU A 240 -1.37 19.03 -8.88
CA LEU A 240 -0.89 18.98 -7.50
C LEU A 240 -0.17 17.64 -7.27
N LEU A 241 1.16 17.68 -7.12
CA LEU A 241 2.01 16.50 -7.12
C LEU A 241 2.95 16.44 -5.92
N PRO A 242 3.31 15.23 -5.44
CA PRO A 242 4.32 15.05 -4.41
C PRO A 242 5.66 15.66 -4.80
N ALA A 243 6.28 16.42 -3.89
CA ALA A 243 7.57 17.06 -4.12
C ALA A 243 8.66 16.04 -4.49
N TRP A 244 8.70 14.88 -3.81
CA TRP A 244 9.64 13.80 -4.11
C TRP A 244 9.48 13.23 -5.53
N LEU A 245 8.26 13.22 -6.07
CA LEU A 245 7.98 12.70 -7.42
C LEU A 245 8.47 13.65 -8.51
N VAL A 246 8.25 14.96 -8.31
CA VAL A 246 8.56 15.98 -9.32
C VAL A 246 9.97 16.57 -9.19
N ALA A 247 10.71 16.27 -8.12
CA ALA A 247 12.01 16.87 -7.81
C ALA A 247 12.99 16.86 -9.00
N LYS A 248 13.11 15.74 -9.70
CA LYS A 248 13.97 15.61 -10.87
C LYS A 248 13.50 16.47 -12.04
N LYS A 249 12.18 16.54 -12.28
CA LYS A 249 11.57 17.31 -13.37
C LYS A 249 11.68 18.81 -13.11
N VAL A 250 11.56 19.22 -11.86
CA VAL A 250 11.79 20.61 -11.42
C VAL A 250 13.27 20.99 -11.60
N ALA A 251 14.21 20.14 -11.16
CA ALA A 251 15.63 20.38 -11.35
C ALA A 251 16.03 20.48 -12.84
N GLN A 252 15.37 19.74 -13.71
CA GLN A 252 15.54 19.77 -15.16
C GLN A 252 14.77 20.91 -15.85
N ARG A 253 14.01 21.72 -15.08
CA ARG A 253 13.15 22.80 -15.58
C ARG A 253 12.06 22.32 -16.56
N GLU A 254 11.68 21.06 -16.50
CA GLU A 254 10.57 20.48 -17.27
C GLU A 254 9.22 20.78 -16.60
N LEU A 255 9.22 20.96 -15.27
CA LEU A 255 8.10 21.43 -14.47
C LEU A 255 8.54 22.62 -13.60
N VAL A 256 7.63 23.56 -13.38
CA VAL A 256 7.81 24.73 -12.54
C VAL A 256 6.83 24.68 -11.38
N PRO A 257 7.31 24.72 -10.12
CA PRO A 257 6.43 24.91 -8.96
C PRO A 257 5.81 26.32 -8.99
N LEU A 258 4.52 26.40 -8.67
CA LEU A 258 3.75 27.62 -8.71
C LEU A 258 3.53 28.16 -7.29
N LEU A 259 3.64 29.47 -7.12
CA LEU A 259 3.35 30.18 -5.88
C LEU A 259 4.00 29.50 -4.65
N PRO A 260 5.32 29.42 -4.57
CA PRO A 260 6.03 28.68 -3.53
C PRO A 260 5.78 29.22 -2.11
N GLU A 261 5.30 30.45 -1.97
CA GLU A 261 4.92 31.07 -0.70
C GLU A 261 3.60 30.52 -0.11
N TYR A 262 2.84 29.71 -0.88
CA TYR A 262 1.62 29.04 -0.44
C TYR A 262 1.83 27.55 -0.31
N HIS A 263 1.70 27.04 0.90
CA HIS A 263 1.96 25.63 1.21
C HIS A 263 0.66 24.84 1.32
N PHE A 264 0.53 23.85 0.46
CA PHE A 264 -0.52 22.85 0.59
C PHE A 264 -0.26 21.95 1.81
N PRO A 265 -1.31 21.35 2.41
CA PRO A 265 -1.15 20.46 3.56
C PRO A 265 -0.20 19.30 3.25
N GLN A 266 0.77 19.08 4.15
CA GLN A 266 1.67 17.95 4.02
C GLN A 266 0.91 16.61 4.07
N GLN A 267 1.33 15.68 3.24
CA GLN A 267 0.80 14.33 3.21
C GLN A 267 1.65 13.39 4.05
N GLY A 268 1.00 12.50 4.79
CA GLY A 268 1.70 11.51 5.62
C GLY A 268 2.14 10.29 4.81
N VAL A 269 3.23 9.66 5.27
CA VAL A 269 3.64 8.31 4.88
C VAL A 269 3.42 7.40 6.07
N TYR A 270 2.66 6.34 5.89
CA TYR A 270 2.25 5.45 6.99
C TYR A 270 2.61 4.01 6.69
N ALA A 271 3.10 3.31 7.71
CA ALA A 271 3.11 1.85 7.75
C ALA A 271 1.80 1.36 8.39
N LEU A 272 1.04 0.58 7.63
CA LEU A 272 -0.15 -0.13 8.10
C LEU A 272 0.21 -1.60 8.29
N TYR A 273 -0.21 -2.18 9.41
CA TYR A 273 0.01 -3.60 9.71
C TYR A 273 -1.15 -4.16 10.53
N PRO A 274 -1.39 -5.48 10.50
CA PRO A 274 -2.46 -6.11 11.27
C PRO A 274 -2.35 -5.79 12.77
N ASP A 275 -3.48 -5.55 13.42
CA ASP A 275 -3.54 -5.40 14.87
C ASP A 275 -3.33 -6.76 15.53
N SER A 276 -2.07 -7.06 15.86
CA SER A 276 -1.66 -8.27 16.56
C SER A 276 -1.01 -7.90 17.89
N GLN A 277 -1.09 -8.79 18.88
CA GLN A 277 -0.43 -8.59 20.18
C GLN A 277 1.09 -8.40 20.03
N HIS A 278 1.69 -9.03 19.01
CA HIS A 278 3.13 -8.96 18.75
C HIS A 278 3.39 -8.62 17.29
N LEU A 279 4.01 -7.47 17.06
CA LEU A 279 4.51 -7.11 15.73
C LEU A 279 5.79 -7.90 15.45
N PRO A 280 5.87 -8.67 14.33
CA PRO A 280 7.06 -9.43 14.00
C PRO A 280 8.34 -8.58 14.02
N THR A 281 9.43 -9.11 14.57
CA THR A 281 10.69 -8.37 14.74
C THR A 281 11.20 -7.80 13.42
N ARG A 282 11.09 -8.55 12.30
CA ARG A 282 11.48 -8.09 10.97
C ARG A 282 10.66 -6.89 10.48
N VAL A 283 9.35 -6.84 10.83
CA VAL A 283 8.47 -5.73 10.45
C VAL A 283 8.82 -4.48 11.25
N ARG A 284 9.00 -4.61 12.56
CA ARG A 284 9.42 -3.52 13.44
C ARG A 284 10.77 -2.95 12.98
N ALA A 285 11.76 -3.80 12.79
CA ALA A 285 13.10 -3.39 12.35
C ALA A 285 13.06 -2.68 10.98
N PHE A 286 12.20 -3.13 10.06
CA PHE A 286 12.04 -2.46 8.77
C PHE A 286 11.35 -1.08 8.90
N ILE A 287 10.32 -0.95 9.74
CA ILE A 287 9.66 0.35 10.01
C ILE A 287 10.66 1.34 10.63
N ASP A 288 11.44 0.90 11.60
CA ASP A 288 12.46 1.74 12.26
C ASP A 288 13.54 2.16 11.25
N PHE A 289 14.00 1.22 10.42
CA PHE A 289 14.94 1.51 9.34
C PHE A 289 14.39 2.52 8.32
N LEU A 290 13.10 2.41 7.96
CA LEU A 290 12.47 3.39 7.05
C LEU A 290 12.42 4.79 7.67
N ARG A 291 12.10 4.90 8.97
CA ARG A 291 12.09 6.21 9.66
C ARG A 291 13.45 6.89 9.62
N GLU A 292 14.54 6.13 9.77
CA GLU A 292 15.90 6.68 9.67
C GLU A 292 16.27 7.12 8.26
N LYS A 293 15.64 6.53 7.23
CA LYS A 293 16.01 6.76 5.83
C LYS A 293 15.15 7.83 5.14
N VAL A 294 13.90 7.99 5.53
CA VAL A 294 12.92 8.84 4.83
C VAL A 294 12.21 9.84 5.76
N GLY A 295 12.42 9.77 7.07
CA GLY A 295 11.97 10.73 8.10
C GLY A 295 13.04 11.78 8.34
#